data_601758a5de59f04066b424b79438fb66
#
_entry.id   601758a5de59f04066b424b79438fb66
#
_cell.length_a   1.000
_cell.length_b   1.000
_cell.length_c   1.000
_cell.angle_alpha   90.00
_cell.angle_beta   90.00
_cell.angle_gamma   90.00
#
_symmetry.space_group_name_H-M   'P 1'
#
loop_
_entity.id
_entity.type
_entity.pdbx_description
1 polymer ?
#
loop_
_entity_poly.entity_id
_entity_poly.type
_entity_poly.pdbx_seq_one_letter_code
_entity_poly.pdbx_strand_id
1 'polypeptide(L)'
;MREVILANNSGFCFGVKRAVDEAINIQKQYNKKIYTLGPLIHNNDVVSYLEDNNVFSIELEDISNLDPKDVIVIRSHGVSKDVLAMLESRGLTVVNATCPFVTNIQKKVKKYSEEGYHIVILGDEKHPEVVGINGWCNNDATITKDGNIDIELPEKVCAVAQTTEKKKNWDNTVEHLKDAKELLSFNTICAATDVRQKSTYDLSKQVDAMIVIGGKNSSNTTKLYHIAKENCEHTIHIENIKDLPKDFINNDIKKIGVTAGASTPDWIIREVLDIMSIENNVNNEDQLALMNETDMKVVIGTEVTENVISKNNEGLVIGMNGYGIDGIIPYNELTGKCDPKEFAQSINVGDPITAKVIKLQNNDGFVVLSRLEYEKEEAFKELEVLFNEGKTFEIKINEAKDKGLAGNYKGIRVFVPASQIDVKFTEDKEQYLNQTLEVKLIDFSTAKPIKVVASRRALLE
;
A
#
# COMPACT_ATOMS: atom_id res chain seq x y z
N MET A 1 11.97 -20.39 30.82
CA MET A 1 11.31 -20.56 29.51
C MET A 1 11.66 -19.32 28.73
N ARG A 2 12.18 -19.45 27.52
CA ARG A 2 12.45 -18.30 26.62
C ARG A 2 11.20 -17.93 25.85
N GLU A 3 11.03 -16.67 25.63
CA GLU A 3 9.96 -16.15 24.80
C GLU A 3 10.56 -15.75 23.44
N VAL A 4 9.98 -16.23 22.34
CA VAL A 4 10.36 -15.85 20.97
C VAL A 4 9.21 -15.05 20.37
N ILE A 5 9.49 -13.83 19.92
CA ILE A 5 8.49 -12.88 19.43
C ILE A 5 8.83 -12.52 17.99
N LEU A 6 7.92 -12.81 17.06
CA LEU A 6 8.04 -12.39 15.67
C LEU A 6 7.50 -10.97 15.52
N ALA A 7 8.29 -10.11 14.88
CA ALA A 7 7.85 -8.75 14.53
C ALA A 7 6.71 -8.80 13.51
N ASN A 8 5.73 -7.90 13.65
CA ASN A 8 4.64 -7.77 12.69
C ASN A 8 5.17 -7.43 11.29
N ASN A 9 4.48 -7.96 10.27
CA ASN A 9 4.82 -7.77 8.86
C ASN A 9 6.24 -8.27 8.46
N SER A 10 6.74 -9.32 9.11
CA SER A 10 7.97 -10.00 8.70
C SER A 10 7.75 -10.84 7.45
N GLY A 11 8.76 -10.91 6.57
CA GLY A 11 8.71 -11.76 5.39
C GLY A 11 8.28 -11.03 4.10
N PHE A 12 7.92 -11.81 3.06
CA PHE A 12 7.62 -11.28 1.73
C PHE A 12 6.65 -10.10 1.77
N CYS A 13 7.03 -9.01 1.07
CA CYS A 13 6.06 -7.97 0.75
C CYS A 13 5.26 -8.35 -0.50
N PHE A 14 4.13 -7.67 -0.70
CA PHE A 14 3.27 -7.88 -1.88
C PHE A 14 4.06 -7.83 -3.20
N GLY A 15 4.92 -6.82 -3.40
CA GLY A 15 5.67 -6.65 -4.64
C GLY A 15 6.64 -7.81 -4.92
N VAL A 16 7.29 -8.33 -3.88
CA VAL A 16 8.21 -9.47 -3.97
C VAL A 16 7.44 -10.77 -4.20
N LYS A 17 6.41 -11.04 -3.40
CA LYS A 17 5.56 -12.24 -3.56
C LYS A 17 5.00 -12.30 -4.98
N ARG A 18 4.42 -11.19 -5.47
CA ARG A 18 3.89 -11.09 -6.83
C ARG A 18 4.94 -11.42 -7.90
N ALA A 19 6.16 -10.88 -7.77
CA ALA A 19 7.21 -11.12 -8.77
C ALA A 19 7.64 -12.59 -8.80
N VAL A 20 7.76 -13.24 -7.64
CA VAL A 20 8.09 -14.68 -7.53
C VAL A 20 6.97 -15.54 -8.11
N ASP A 21 5.73 -15.29 -7.71
CA ASP A 21 4.56 -16.03 -8.19
C ASP A 21 4.40 -15.87 -9.71
N GLU A 22 4.58 -14.65 -10.24
CA GLU A 22 4.53 -14.36 -11.67
C GLU A 22 5.59 -15.16 -12.44
N ALA A 23 6.85 -15.16 -11.98
CA ALA A 23 7.93 -15.90 -12.62
C ALA A 23 7.63 -17.42 -12.67
N ILE A 24 7.15 -18.00 -11.58
CA ILE A 24 6.75 -19.43 -11.52
C ILE A 24 5.54 -19.71 -12.41
N ASN A 25 4.54 -18.84 -12.44
CA ASN A 25 3.35 -19.01 -13.28
C ASN A 25 3.70 -18.95 -14.77
N ILE A 26 4.57 -18.01 -15.17
CA ILE A 26 5.07 -17.89 -16.53
C ILE A 26 5.89 -19.13 -16.92
N GLN A 27 6.75 -19.64 -16.03
CA GLN A 27 7.49 -20.87 -16.27
C GLN A 27 6.55 -22.05 -16.53
N LYS A 28 5.51 -22.22 -15.70
CA LYS A 28 4.49 -23.27 -15.90
C LYS A 28 3.71 -23.09 -17.20
N GLN A 29 3.36 -21.86 -17.56
CA GLN A 29 2.60 -21.56 -18.78
C GLN A 29 3.39 -21.90 -20.04
N TYR A 30 4.66 -21.51 -20.09
CA TYR A 30 5.51 -21.76 -21.27
C TYR A 30 6.20 -23.14 -21.25
N ASN A 31 6.25 -23.81 -20.10
CA ASN A 31 6.89 -25.12 -19.87
C ASN A 31 8.31 -25.20 -20.43
N LYS A 32 9.09 -24.14 -20.26
CA LYS A 32 10.49 -24.01 -20.70
C LYS A 32 11.30 -23.21 -19.69
N LYS A 33 12.60 -23.09 -19.92
CA LYS A 33 13.46 -22.17 -19.17
C LYS A 33 12.97 -20.74 -19.33
N ILE A 34 12.93 -20.03 -18.21
CA ILE A 34 12.59 -18.61 -18.14
C ILE A 34 13.82 -17.88 -17.58
N TYR A 35 14.06 -16.69 -18.04
CA TYR A 35 15.17 -15.87 -17.59
C TYR A 35 14.66 -14.66 -16.80
N THR A 36 15.43 -14.21 -15.81
CA THR A 36 15.21 -12.93 -15.12
C THR A 36 16.42 -12.04 -15.35
N LEU A 37 16.20 -10.75 -15.54
CA LEU A 37 17.29 -9.80 -15.72
C LEU A 37 17.85 -9.39 -14.35
N GLY A 38 18.96 -10.00 -13.98
CA GLY A 38 19.50 -10.02 -12.62
C GLY A 38 18.64 -10.85 -11.66
N PRO A 39 19.08 -11.08 -10.42
CA PRO A 39 18.31 -11.78 -9.42
C PRO A 39 16.93 -11.13 -9.23
N LEU A 40 15.87 -11.92 -9.27
CA LEU A 40 14.49 -11.43 -9.14
C LEU A 40 14.31 -10.65 -7.82
N ILE A 41 14.95 -11.15 -6.77
CA ILE A 41 15.05 -10.55 -5.44
C ILE A 41 16.42 -10.84 -4.81
N HIS A 42 16.82 -10.06 -3.82
CA HIS A 42 18.08 -10.22 -3.11
C HIS A 42 17.96 -11.24 -1.96
N ASN A 43 17.82 -12.52 -2.30
CA ASN A 43 17.80 -13.64 -1.36
C ASN A 43 18.29 -14.91 -2.08
N ASN A 44 19.40 -15.48 -1.61
CA ASN A 44 20.06 -16.61 -2.28
C ASN A 44 19.22 -17.90 -2.26
N ASP A 45 18.51 -18.18 -1.16
CA ASP A 45 17.64 -19.35 -1.05
C ASP A 45 16.47 -19.27 -2.04
N VAL A 46 15.94 -18.07 -2.27
CA VAL A 46 14.87 -17.87 -3.28
C VAL A 46 15.43 -17.95 -4.69
N VAL A 47 16.64 -17.46 -4.96
CA VAL A 47 17.29 -17.64 -6.25
C VAL A 47 17.46 -19.13 -6.55
N SER A 48 17.98 -19.92 -5.61
CA SER A 48 18.11 -21.38 -5.76
C SER A 48 16.75 -22.06 -5.98
N TYR A 49 15.72 -21.66 -5.21
CA TYR A 49 14.36 -22.16 -5.41
C TYR A 49 13.83 -21.87 -6.83
N LEU A 50 14.10 -20.68 -7.37
CA LEU A 50 13.71 -20.32 -8.74
C LEU A 50 14.46 -21.12 -9.79
N GLU A 51 15.76 -21.34 -9.62
CA GLU A 51 16.59 -22.17 -10.49
C GLU A 51 16.11 -23.63 -10.52
N ASP A 52 15.76 -24.21 -9.39
CA ASP A 52 15.15 -25.54 -9.27
C ASP A 52 13.80 -25.62 -10.01
N ASN A 53 13.13 -24.49 -10.20
CA ASN A 53 11.90 -24.36 -10.97
C ASN A 53 12.13 -23.83 -12.40
N ASN A 54 13.34 -23.97 -12.97
CA ASN A 54 13.71 -23.53 -14.31
C ASN A 54 13.55 -22.02 -14.59
N VAL A 55 13.75 -21.19 -13.58
CA VAL A 55 13.81 -19.72 -13.69
C VAL A 55 15.23 -19.27 -13.33
N PHE A 56 15.99 -18.79 -14.30
CA PHE A 56 17.41 -18.50 -14.17
C PHE A 56 17.69 -16.99 -14.21
N SER A 57 18.57 -16.53 -13.34
CA SER A 57 19.07 -15.15 -13.41
C SER A 57 20.18 -15.02 -14.44
N ILE A 58 20.13 -13.96 -15.26
CA ILE A 58 21.17 -13.60 -16.22
C ILE A 58 21.51 -12.12 -16.09
N GLU A 59 22.72 -11.76 -16.45
CA GLU A 59 23.15 -10.37 -16.50
C GLU A 59 22.83 -9.72 -17.87
N LEU A 60 22.97 -8.39 -17.93
CA LEU A 60 22.61 -7.62 -19.12
C LEU A 60 23.43 -8.03 -20.34
N GLU A 61 24.70 -8.41 -20.14
CA GLU A 61 25.64 -8.84 -21.15
C GLU A 61 25.23 -10.19 -21.79
N ASP A 62 24.58 -11.05 -21.03
CA ASP A 62 24.14 -12.37 -21.45
C ASP A 62 22.92 -12.36 -22.36
N ILE A 63 22.20 -11.25 -22.42
CA ILE A 63 21.00 -11.12 -23.28
C ILE A 63 21.32 -11.40 -24.74
N SER A 64 22.55 -11.13 -25.18
CA SER A 64 23.01 -11.46 -26.55
C SER A 64 22.93 -12.94 -26.87
N ASN A 65 22.96 -13.82 -25.88
CA ASN A 65 22.97 -15.27 -26.01
C ASN A 65 21.56 -15.87 -26.05
N LEU A 66 20.50 -15.07 -25.80
CA LEU A 66 19.11 -15.53 -25.80
C LEU A 66 18.55 -15.67 -27.22
N ASP A 67 17.70 -16.68 -27.40
CA ASP A 67 16.88 -16.83 -28.60
C ASP A 67 15.76 -15.77 -28.59
N PRO A 68 15.40 -15.14 -29.75
CA PRO A 68 14.28 -14.20 -29.81
C PRO A 68 12.94 -14.71 -29.26
N LYS A 69 12.76 -16.02 -29.17
CA LYS A 69 11.54 -16.62 -28.57
C LYS A 69 11.65 -16.85 -27.07
N ASP A 70 12.79 -16.55 -26.45
CA ASP A 70 12.92 -16.72 -25.01
C ASP A 70 12.08 -15.72 -24.24
N VAL A 71 11.75 -16.12 -23.01
CA VAL A 71 10.96 -15.30 -22.08
C VAL A 71 11.86 -14.74 -21.02
N ILE A 72 11.80 -13.43 -20.84
CA ILE A 72 12.53 -12.71 -19.81
C ILE A 72 11.56 -11.96 -18.88
N VAL A 73 11.75 -12.15 -17.58
CA VAL A 73 10.97 -11.50 -16.55
C VAL A 73 11.80 -10.33 -15.97
N ILE A 74 11.24 -9.14 -16.02
CA ILE A 74 11.81 -7.97 -15.35
C ILE A 74 11.58 -8.10 -13.85
N ARG A 75 12.65 -7.97 -13.06
CA ARG A 75 12.62 -8.05 -11.58
C ARG A 75 11.75 -6.97 -10.93
N SER A 76 11.40 -7.19 -9.66
CA SER A 76 10.56 -6.26 -8.87
C SER A 76 11.13 -4.83 -8.77
N HIS A 77 12.45 -4.67 -8.87
CA HIS A 77 13.14 -3.37 -8.85
C HIS A 77 12.96 -2.53 -10.12
N GLY A 78 12.44 -3.15 -11.18
CA GLY A 78 12.35 -2.52 -12.50
C GLY A 78 13.70 -2.34 -13.21
N VAL A 79 13.62 -1.77 -14.39
CA VAL A 79 14.77 -1.43 -15.25
C VAL A 79 14.58 -0.05 -15.85
N SER A 80 15.64 0.51 -16.46
CA SER A 80 15.55 1.76 -17.22
C SER A 80 14.70 1.60 -18.49
N LYS A 81 14.22 2.73 -19.02
CA LYS A 81 13.45 2.72 -20.28
C LYS A 81 14.27 2.16 -21.47
N ASP A 82 15.58 2.43 -21.49
CA ASP A 82 16.46 2.01 -22.59
C ASP A 82 16.67 0.48 -22.56
N VAL A 83 16.82 -0.10 -21.35
CA VAL A 83 16.91 -1.56 -21.19
C VAL A 83 15.59 -2.21 -21.63
N LEU A 84 14.43 -1.66 -21.25
CA LEU A 84 13.15 -2.21 -21.68
C LEU A 84 12.99 -2.17 -23.20
N ALA A 85 13.27 -1.03 -23.83
CA ALA A 85 13.22 -0.87 -25.28
C ALA A 85 14.21 -1.82 -26.01
N MET A 86 15.39 -2.02 -25.44
CA MET A 86 16.39 -2.96 -25.99
C MET A 86 15.87 -4.41 -25.95
N LEU A 87 15.28 -4.86 -24.85
CA LEU A 87 14.70 -6.20 -24.74
C LEU A 87 13.57 -6.43 -25.74
N GLU A 88 12.66 -5.44 -25.87
CA GLU A 88 11.55 -5.48 -26.82
C GLU A 88 12.05 -5.51 -28.28
N SER A 89 13.09 -4.73 -28.61
CA SER A 89 13.66 -4.68 -29.97
C SER A 89 14.31 -5.99 -30.42
N ARG A 90 14.70 -6.85 -29.46
CA ARG A 90 15.29 -8.18 -29.75
C ARG A 90 14.22 -9.25 -30.02
N GLY A 91 12.94 -8.93 -29.92
CA GLY A 91 11.85 -9.87 -30.13
C GLY A 91 11.64 -10.87 -28.98
N LEU A 92 12.26 -10.64 -27.82
CA LEU A 92 12.05 -11.43 -26.61
C LEU A 92 10.60 -11.25 -26.08
N THR A 93 10.07 -12.31 -25.47
CA THR A 93 8.83 -12.17 -24.71
C THR A 93 9.15 -11.55 -23.35
N VAL A 94 8.84 -10.25 -23.18
CA VAL A 94 9.14 -9.52 -21.96
C VAL A 94 7.93 -9.55 -21.02
N VAL A 95 8.09 -10.10 -19.82
CA VAL A 95 7.11 -10.06 -18.73
C VAL A 95 7.59 -9.07 -17.69
N ASN A 96 6.82 -8.01 -17.46
CA ASN A 96 7.22 -6.95 -16.54
C ASN A 96 6.66 -7.20 -15.13
N ALA A 97 7.47 -7.79 -14.25
CA ALA A 97 7.14 -8.01 -12.84
C ALA A 97 7.60 -6.87 -11.92
N THR A 98 7.93 -5.69 -12.46
CA THR A 98 8.25 -4.49 -11.68
C THR A 98 7.15 -4.22 -10.64
N CYS A 99 7.56 -3.95 -9.40
CA CYS A 99 6.62 -3.59 -8.35
C CYS A 99 5.82 -2.34 -8.76
N PRO A 100 4.49 -2.31 -8.60
CA PRO A 100 3.66 -1.16 -8.96
C PRO A 100 4.11 0.15 -8.32
N PHE A 101 4.60 0.11 -7.07
CA PHE A 101 5.17 1.29 -6.41
C PHE A 101 6.40 1.83 -7.14
N VAL A 102 7.30 0.96 -7.58
CA VAL A 102 8.47 1.35 -8.39
C VAL A 102 8.05 1.89 -9.75
N THR A 103 7.07 1.25 -10.41
CA THR A 103 6.50 1.74 -11.67
C THR A 103 5.93 3.14 -11.54
N ASN A 104 5.27 3.44 -10.41
CA ASN A 104 4.76 4.78 -10.15
C ASN A 104 5.88 5.81 -10.00
N ILE A 105 6.99 5.46 -9.31
CA ILE A 105 8.15 6.34 -9.20
C ILE A 105 8.74 6.61 -10.60
N GLN A 106 8.92 5.57 -11.40
CA GLN A 106 9.43 5.68 -12.77
C GLN A 106 8.57 6.62 -13.63
N LYS A 107 7.24 6.51 -13.55
CA LYS A 107 6.30 7.40 -14.24
C LYS A 107 6.42 8.85 -13.75
N LYS A 108 6.57 9.07 -12.43
CA LYS A 108 6.71 10.40 -11.85
C LYS A 108 8.01 11.07 -12.32
N VAL A 109 9.15 10.39 -12.19
CA VAL A 109 10.44 10.98 -12.60
C VAL A 109 10.48 11.26 -14.11
N LYS A 110 9.92 10.37 -14.93
CA LYS A 110 9.78 10.62 -16.37
C LYS A 110 8.99 11.89 -16.64
N LYS A 111 7.76 11.96 -16.10
CA LYS A 111 6.84 13.09 -16.30
C LYS A 111 7.49 14.41 -15.92
N TYR A 112 8.01 14.50 -14.70
CA TYR A 112 8.53 15.77 -14.19
C TYR A 112 9.88 16.14 -14.80
N SER A 113 10.73 15.18 -15.18
CA SER A 113 11.91 15.45 -15.99
C SER A 113 11.54 16.04 -17.36
N GLU A 114 10.51 15.51 -18.03
CA GLU A 114 9.98 16.05 -19.30
C GLU A 114 9.34 17.46 -19.13
N GLU A 115 8.83 17.79 -17.95
CA GLU A 115 8.30 19.11 -17.57
C GLU A 115 9.41 20.09 -17.09
N GLY A 116 10.67 19.70 -17.17
CA GLY A 116 11.84 20.54 -16.86
C GLY A 116 12.20 20.63 -15.39
N TYR A 117 11.73 19.71 -14.55
CA TYR A 117 12.19 19.58 -13.17
C TYR A 117 13.49 18.81 -13.11
N HIS A 118 14.44 19.29 -12.32
CA HIS A 118 15.59 18.49 -11.93
C HIS A 118 15.17 17.41 -10.93
N ILE A 119 15.55 16.17 -11.20
CA ILE A 119 15.16 15.03 -10.36
C ILE A 119 16.20 14.82 -9.25
N VAL A 120 15.72 14.67 -8.02
CA VAL A 120 16.53 14.26 -6.87
C VAL A 120 16.01 12.92 -6.37
N ILE A 121 16.90 11.93 -6.26
CA ILE A 121 16.57 10.58 -5.80
C ILE A 121 17.30 10.31 -4.49
N LEU A 122 16.57 10.13 -3.41
CA LEU A 122 17.10 9.58 -2.17
C LEU A 122 17.23 8.06 -2.29
N GLY A 123 18.45 7.52 -2.24
CA GLY A 123 18.70 6.08 -2.32
C GLY A 123 20.16 5.75 -2.59
N ASP A 124 20.46 4.47 -2.70
CA ASP A 124 21.79 3.99 -3.05
C ASP A 124 21.98 4.00 -4.57
N GLU A 125 22.92 4.81 -5.08
CA GLU A 125 23.20 4.99 -6.51
C GLU A 125 23.42 3.65 -7.26
N LYS A 126 24.00 2.66 -6.58
CA LYS A 126 24.30 1.35 -7.17
C LYS A 126 23.14 0.36 -7.07
N HIS A 127 22.11 0.70 -6.30
CA HIS A 127 20.98 -0.21 -6.13
C HIS A 127 20.15 -0.31 -7.42
N PRO A 128 19.76 -1.52 -7.84
CA PRO A 128 19.01 -1.74 -9.09
C PRO A 128 17.75 -0.89 -9.25
N GLU A 129 17.02 -0.65 -8.17
CA GLU A 129 15.82 0.20 -8.17
C GLU A 129 16.18 1.65 -8.54
N VAL A 130 17.23 2.20 -7.91
CA VAL A 130 17.67 3.58 -8.15
C VAL A 130 18.22 3.74 -9.56
N VAL A 131 19.04 2.79 -10.02
CA VAL A 131 19.53 2.72 -11.41
C VAL A 131 18.35 2.70 -12.40
N GLY A 132 17.35 1.85 -12.11
CA GLY A 132 16.13 1.76 -12.92
C GLY A 132 15.38 3.09 -12.96
N ILE A 133 15.13 3.72 -11.80
CA ILE A 133 14.43 5.00 -11.70
C ILE A 133 15.19 6.11 -12.45
N ASN A 134 16.50 6.24 -12.22
CA ASN A 134 17.34 7.25 -12.85
C ASN A 134 17.31 7.15 -14.39
N GLY A 135 17.27 5.94 -14.93
CA GLY A 135 17.15 5.72 -16.38
C GLY A 135 15.84 6.24 -16.99
N TRP A 136 14.81 6.53 -16.20
CA TRP A 136 13.57 7.14 -16.69
C TRP A 136 13.64 8.68 -16.78
N CYS A 137 14.67 9.30 -16.20
CA CYS A 137 15.00 10.72 -16.36
C CYS A 137 16.37 10.94 -17.05
N ASN A 138 16.70 10.10 -18.02
CA ASN A 138 17.92 10.17 -18.85
C ASN A 138 19.25 10.05 -18.07
N ASN A 139 19.24 9.45 -16.88
CA ASN A 139 20.37 9.35 -15.96
C ASN A 139 20.90 10.72 -15.48
N ASP A 140 20.04 11.73 -15.40
CA ASP A 140 20.39 13.12 -15.04
C ASP A 140 19.96 13.51 -13.62
N ALA A 141 19.59 12.54 -12.78
CA ALA A 141 19.17 12.83 -11.42
C ALA A 141 20.37 13.07 -10.48
N THR A 142 20.21 13.96 -9.52
CA THR A 142 21.07 14.00 -8.34
C THR A 142 20.64 12.88 -7.38
N ILE A 143 21.59 12.02 -6.99
CA ILE A 143 21.33 10.90 -6.09
C ILE A 143 22.01 11.19 -4.75
N THR A 144 21.28 11.06 -3.66
CA THR A 144 21.79 11.18 -2.29
C THR A 144 21.43 9.95 -1.46
N LYS A 145 22.36 9.49 -0.63
CA LYS A 145 22.17 8.29 0.21
C LYS A 145 21.63 8.61 1.61
N ASP A 146 21.90 9.78 2.11
CA ASP A 146 21.57 10.20 3.48
C ASP A 146 20.72 11.48 3.55
N GLY A 147 20.40 12.04 2.39
CA GLY A 147 19.62 13.27 2.24
C GLY A 147 20.48 14.54 2.22
N ASN A 148 21.80 14.44 2.34
CA ASN A 148 22.68 15.58 2.14
C ASN A 148 22.83 15.87 0.65
N ILE A 149 22.61 17.14 0.27
CA ILE A 149 22.63 17.60 -1.12
C ILE A 149 23.57 18.78 -1.21
N ASP A 150 24.64 18.63 -1.98
CA ASP A 150 25.66 19.65 -2.19
C ASP A 150 25.70 20.04 -3.68
N ILE A 151 24.61 20.68 -4.12
CA ILE A 151 24.48 21.24 -5.46
C ILE A 151 23.87 22.63 -5.38
N GLU A 152 24.13 23.49 -6.35
CA GLU A 152 23.33 24.69 -6.56
C GLU A 152 21.89 24.26 -6.90
N LEU A 153 20.92 24.70 -6.09
CA LEU A 153 19.53 24.27 -6.24
C LEU A 153 18.92 24.81 -7.54
N PRO A 154 18.47 23.94 -8.44
CA PRO A 154 17.70 24.34 -9.61
C PRO A 154 16.39 25.04 -9.22
N GLU A 155 15.84 25.89 -10.13
CA GLU A 155 14.57 26.57 -9.86
C GLU A 155 13.44 25.59 -9.58
N LYS A 156 13.38 24.48 -10.34
CA LYS A 156 12.35 23.44 -10.23
C LYS A 156 12.96 22.10 -9.86
N VAL A 157 12.54 21.54 -8.75
CA VAL A 157 13.05 20.27 -8.23
C VAL A 157 11.88 19.30 -7.99
N CYS A 158 12.05 18.06 -8.43
CA CYS A 158 11.17 16.95 -8.09
C CYS A 158 11.96 15.89 -7.31
N ALA A 159 11.62 15.68 -6.05
CA ALA A 159 12.28 14.73 -5.17
C ALA A 159 11.43 13.44 -5.02
N VAL A 160 12.12 12.30 -5.09
CA VAL A 160 11.56 10.96 -4.83
C VAL A 160 12.54 10.16 -3.97
N ALA A 161 12.09 9.07 -3.37
CA ALA A 161 12.92 8.17 -2.58
C ALA A 161 12.87 6.73 -3.12
N GLN A 162 13.96 5.99 -2.96
CA GLN A 162 13.97 4.54 -3.07
C GLN A 162 12.96 3.94 -2.07
N THR A 163 12.20 2.94 -2.48
CA THR A 163 11.07 2.38 -1.69
C THR A 163 11.49 1.84 -0.33
N THR A 164 12.75 1.49 -0.14
CA THR A 164 13.29 0.92 1.11
C THR A 164 14.03 1.94 1.98
N GLU A 165 13.92 3.24 1.71
CA GLU A 165 14.63 4.26 2.48
C GLU A 165 14.06 4.48 3.89
N LYS A 166 14.82 5.19 4.75
CA LYS A 166 14.40 5.61 6.08
C LYS A 166 13.72 6.97 6.01
N LYS A 167 12.62 7.12 6.73
CA LYS A 167 11.89 8.40 6.79
C LYS A 167 12.77 9.56 7.23
N LYS A 168 13.67 9.36 8.20
CA LYS A 168 14.63 10.39 8.65
C LYS A 168 15.48 10.96 7.50
N ASN A 169 15.96 10.09 6.59
CA ASN A 169 16.74 10.52 5.44
C ASN A 169 15.88 11.30 4.45
N TRP A 170 14.62 10.90 4.27
CA TRP A 170 13.65 11.63 3.46
C TRP A 170 13.38 13.03 4.01
N ASP A 171 13.11 13.15 5.30
CA ASP A 171 12.86 14.42 5.94
C ASP A 171 14.09 15.35 5.81
N ASN A 172 15.30 14.81 5.93
CA ASN A 172 16.55 15.53 5.69
C ASN A 172 16.69 15.99 4.22
N THR A 173 16.33 15.11 3.26
CA THR A 173 16.32 15.46 1.83
C THR A 173 15.41 16.67 1.56
N VAL A 174 14.17 16.61 2.06
CA VAL A 174 13.19 17.69 1.86
C VAL A 174 13.66 18.99 2.51
N GLU A 175 14.28 18.92 3.68
CA GLU A 175 14.83 20.11 4.37
C GLU A 175 15.94 20.78 3.56
N HIS A 176 16.84 20.01 2.91
CA HIS A 176 17.88 20.57 2.04
C HIS A 176 17.33 21.18 0.74
N LEU A 177 16.17 20.74 0.30
CA LEU A 177 15.54 21.20 -0.94
C LEU A 177 14.51 22.32 -0.74
N LYS A 178 14.21 22.72 0.50
CA LYS A 178 13.12 23.67 0.81
C LYS A 178 13.28 25.04 0.17
N ASP A 179 14.53 25.45 -0.12
CA ASP A 179 14.84 26.76 -0.69
C ASP A 179 14.74 26.76 -2.24
N ALA A 180 14.42 25.62 -2.88
CA ALA A 180 14.10 25.59 -4.29
C ALA A 180 12.82 26.40 -4.59
N LYS A 181 12.81 27.16 -5.69
CA LYS A 181 11.70 28.04 -6.06
C LYS A 181 10.38 27.29 -6.27
N GLU A 182 10.48 26.09 -6.82
CA GLU A 182 9.36 25.17 -7.01
C GLU A 182 9.80 23.75 -6.63
N LEU A 183 9.31 23.24 -5.50
CA LEU A 183 9.62 21.92 -4.99
C LEU A 183 8.39 21.00 -5.06
N LEU A 184 8.54 19.89 -5.76
CA LEU A 184 7.61 18.75 -5.72
C LEU A 184 8.30 17.62 -4.94
N SER A 185 7.84 17.32 -3.76
CA SER A 185 8.38 16.24 -2.92
C SER A 185 7.39 15.11 -2.79
N PHE A 186 7.75 13.93 -3.32
CA PHE A 186 6.93 12.73 -3.24
C PHE A 186 7.62 11.73 -2.32
N ASN A 187 7.09 11.55 -1.11
CA ASN A 187 7.54 10.46 -0.26
C ASN A 187 7.12 9.12 -0.88
N THR A 188 8.04 8.46 -1.55
CA THR A 188 7.83 7.19 -2.23
C THR A 188 8.39 6.00 -1.44
N ILE A 189 8.74 6.19 -0.18
CA ILE A 189 9.05 5.08 0.74
C ILE A 189 7.81 4.20 0.84
N CYS A 190 7.97 2.91 0.59
CA CYS A 190 6.86 1.97 0.64
C CYS A 190 6.33 1.82 2.07
N ALA A 191 5.01 1.87 2.27
CA ALA A 191 4.41 1.69 3.59
C ALA A 191 4.77 0.34 4.21
N ALA A 192 4.87 -0.71 3.42
CA ALA A 192 5.38 -2.00 3.89
C ALA A 192 6.79 -1.92 4.48
N THR A 193 7.63 -0.99 3.99
CA THR A 193 8.95 -0.70 4.58
C THR A 193 8.82 0.04 5.90
N ASP A 194 8.00 1.08 5.94
CA ASP A 194 7.82 1.92 7.13
C ASP A 194 7.27 1.11 8.31
N VAL A 195 6.23 0.30 8.07
CA VAL A 195 5.65 -0.59 9.09
C VAL A 195 6.67 -1.61 9.60
N ARG A 196 7.48 -2.23 8.71
CA ARG A 196 8.54 -3.16 9.14
C ARG A 196 9.60 -2.48 9.99
N GLN A 197 10.07 -1.31 9.57
CA GLN A 197 11.07 -0.55 10.30
C GLN A 197 10.55 -0.18 11.70
N LYS A 198 9.30 0.31 11.79
CA LYS A 198 8.65 0.63 13.06
C LYS A 198 8.48 -0.61 13.95
N SER A 199 7.96 -1.71 13.42
CA SER A 199 7.77 -2.96 14.17
C SER A 199 9.11 -3.51 14.68
N THR A 200 10.17 -3.48 13.88
CA THR A 200 11.52 -3.86 14.27
C THR A 200 12.07 -2.96 15.38
N TYR A 201 11.89 -1.64 15.25
CA TYR A 201 12.29 -0.66 16.26
C TYR A 201 11.58 -0.90 17.59
N ASP A 202 10.26 -1.09 17.58
CA ASP A 202 9.46 -1.29 18.78
C ASP A 202 9.83 -2.61 19.47
N LEU A 203 10.02 -3.70 18.69
CA LEU A 203 10.38 -5.00 19.23
C LEU A 203 11.82 -5.00 19.80
N SER A 204 12.77 -4.36 19.12
CA SER A 204 14.18 -4.35 19.53
C SER A 204 14.41 -3.69 20.89
N LYS A 205 13.48 -2.87 21.37
CA LYS A 205 13.51 -2.25 22.70
C LYS A 205 12.96 -3.13 23.82
N GLN A 206 12.33 -4.25 23.48
CA GLN A 206 11.57 -5.06 24.43
C GLN A 206 12.18 -6.45 24.65
N VAL A 207 13.28 -6.75 23.94
CA VAL A 207 13.90 -8.07 23.91
C VAL A 207 15.38 -8.03 24.30
N ASP A 208 15.92 -9.17 24.73
CA ASP A 208 17.33 -9.32 25.12
C ASP A 208 18.24 -9.58 23.92
N ALA A 209 17.67 -10.16 22.85
CA ALA A 209 18.39 -10.44 21.60
C ALA A 209 17.49 -10.26 20.40
N MET A 210 18.08 -9.89 19.24
CA MET A 210 17.37 -9.74 17.96
C MET A 210 18.00 -10.61 16.87
N ILE A 211 17.16 -11.33 16.14
CA ILE A 211 17.53 -12.05 14.93
C ILE A 211 16.85 -11.39 13.75
N VAL A 212 17.65 -10.90 12.81
CA VAL A 212 17.18 -10.31 11.57
C VAL A 212 17.45 -11.27 10.42
N ILE A 213 16.40 -11.76 9.77
CA ILE A 213 16.48 -12.79 8.75
C ILE A 213 16.35 -12.18 7.36
N GLY A 214 17.24 -12.55 6.44
CA GLY A 214 17.17 -12.23 5.01
C GLY A 214 18.51 -11.92 4.39
N GLY A 215 18.50 -11.74 3.07
CA GLY A 215 19.73 -11.57 2.28
C GLY A 215 20.58 -10.39 2.75
N LYS A 216 21.88 -10.59 2.90
CA LYS A 216 22.85 -9.55 3.28
C LYS A 216 22.97 -8.43 2.25
N ASN A 217 22.62 -8.72 1.01
CA ASN A 217 22.58 -7.75 -0.09
C ASN A 217 21.21 -7.04 -0.23
N SER A 218 20.23 -7.38 0.62
CA SER A 218 18.93 -6.72 0.64
C SER A 218 18.98 -5.39 1.39
N SER A 219 18.74 -4.28 0.69
CA SER A 219 18.68 -2.94 1.27
C SER A 219 17.70 -2.85 2.46
N ASN A 220 16.50 -3.43 2.30
CA ASN A 220 15.51 -3.44 3.37
C ASN A 220 16.01 -4.23 4.59
N THR A 221 16.54 -5.46 4.41
CA THR A 221 17.00 -6.29 5.54
C THR A 221 18.17 -5.65 6.27
N THR A 222 19.13 -5.08 5.54
CA THR A 222 20.27 -4.37 6.13
C THR A 222 19.81 -3.17 6.97
N LYS A 223 18.81 -2.43 6.54
CA LYS A 223 18.24 -1.31 7.32
C LYS A 223 17.53 -1.80 8.58
N LEU A 224 16.79 -2.93 8.52
CA LEU A 224 16.19 -3.54 9.71
C LEU A 224 17.27 -3.98 10.72
N TYR A 225 18.37 -4.58 10.23
CA TYR A 225 19.49 -4.94 11.08
C TYR A 225 20.09 -3.74 11.81
N HIS A 226 20.33 -2.63 11.12
CA HIS A 226 20.84 -1.40 11.74
C HIS A 226 19.87 -0.85 12.78
N ILE A 227 18.56 -0.80 12.47
CA ILE A 227 17.54 -0.34 13.42
C ILE A 227 17.52 -1.23 14.68
N ALA A 228 17.55 -2.55 14.50
CA ALA A 228 17.60 -3.49 15.62
C ALA A 228 18.87 -3.31 16.45
N LYS A 229 20.04 -3.22 15.79
CA LYS A 229 21.35 -3.09 16.42
C LYS A 229 21.53 -1.80 17.23
N GLU A 230 20.90 -0.71 16.78
CA GLU A 230 20.90 0.57 17.51
C GLU A 230 20.15 0.49 18.85
N ASN A 231 19.22 -0.43 19.02
CA ASN A 231 18.36 -0.55 20.20
C ASN A 231 18.63 -1.83 21.03
N CYS A 232 19.17 -2.88 20.43
CA CYS A 232 19.51 -4.16 21.05
C CYS A 232 20.93 -4.54 20.66
N GLU A 233 21.85 -4.49 21.64
CA GLU A 233 23.28 -4.78 21.38
C GLU A 233 23.48 -6.21 20.89
N HIS A 234 22.71 -7.17 21.44
CA HIS A 234 22.78 -8.58 21.04
C HIS A 234 21.91 -8.85 19.80
N THR A 235 22.33 -8.30 18.66
CA THR A 235 21.62 -8.42 17.37
C THR A 235 22.50 -9.13 16.34
N ILE A 236 21.90 -10.10 15.62
CA ILE A 236 22.52 -10.81 14.50
C ILE A 236 21.70 -10.70 13.22
N HIS A 237 22.40 -10.68 12.08
CA HIS A 237 21.81 -10.76 10.74
C HIS A 237 22.19 -12.10 10.12
N ILE A 238 21.21 -12.92 9.80
CA ILE A 238 21.36 -14.25 9.18
C ILE A 238 20.58 -14.34 7.86
N GLU A 239 21.06 -15.09 6.89
CA GLU A 239 20.29 -15.39 5.68
C GLU A 239 19.31 -16.55 5.93
N ASN A 240 19.80 -17.58 6.64
CA ASN A 240 19.00 -18.74 7.08
C ASN A 240 19.53 -19.28 8.41
N ILE A 241 18.94 -20.34 8.93
CA ILE A 241 19.28 -20.92 10.25
C ILE A 241 20.73 -21.41 10.37
N LYS A 242 21.36 -21.79 9.25
CA LYS A 242 22.77 -22.28 9.24
C LYS A 242 23.77 -21.19 9.62
N ASP A 243 23.38 -19.93 9.45
CA ASP A 243 24.20 -18.76 9.82
C ASP A 243 24.11 -18.44 11.31
N LEU A 244 23.16 -19.04 12.07
CA LEU A 244 23.00 -18.76 13.48
C LEU A 244 24.09 -19.43 14.30
N PRO A 245 25.00 -18.69 14.99
CA PRO A 245 26.01 -19.27 15.83
C PRO A 245 25.40 -20.02 17.05
N LYS A 246 25.92 -21.17 17.38
CA LYS A 246 25.42 -22.01 18.48
C LYS A 246 25.47 -21.32 19.84
N ASP A 247 26.38 -20.39 20.01
CA ASP A 247 26.61 -19.61 21.23
C ASP A 247 25.87 -18.29 21.26
N PHE A 248 25.16 -17.94 20.17
CA PHE A 248 24.36 -16.72 20.11
C PHE A 248 23.26 -16.67 21.17
N ILE A 249 22.65 -17.82 21.44
CA ILE A 249 21.59 -17.96 22.44
C ILE A 249 22.17 -18.60 23.72
N ASN A 250 22.47 -17.78 24.70
CA ASN A 250 22.96 -18.20 26.00
C ASN A 250 21.86 -18.19 27.10
N ASN A 251 22.21 -18.59 28.33
CA ASN A 251 21.23 -18.70 29.43
C ASN A 251 20.70 -17.36 29.95
N ASP A 252 21.35 -16.24 29.64
CA ASP A 252 20.96 -14.91 30.11
C ASP A 252 19.84 -14.31 29.23
N ILE A 253 19.67 -14.83 27.99
CA ILE A 253 18.66 -14.39 27.07
C ILE A 253 17.32 -15.04 27.40
N LYS A 254 16.32 -14.23 27.76
CA LYS A 254 14.96 -14.65 28.09
C LYS A 254 13.96 -14.34 26.99
N LYS A 255 14.15 -13.22 26.30
CA LYS A 255 13.27 -12.77 25.20
C LYS A 255 14.09 -12.58 23.94
N ILE A 256 13.63 -13.19 22.84
CA ILE A 256 14.26 -13.10 21.53
C ILE A 256 13.26 -12.51 20.57
N GLY A 257 13.60 -11.39 19.95
CA GLY A 257 12.87 -10.81 18.85
C GLY A 257 13.36 -11.37 17.52
N VAL A 258 12.43 -11.71 16.64
CA VAL A 258 12.73 -12.14 15.27
C VAL A 258 12.07 -11.16 14.31
N THR A 259 12.80 -10.69 13.32
CA THR A 259 12.26 -9.89 12.21
C THR A 259 12.83 -10.39 10.88
N ALA A 260 12.12 -10.15 9.79
CA ALA A 260 12.56 -10.62 8.49
C ALA A 260 12.35 -9.59 7.40
N GLY A 261 13.30 -9.54 6.46
CA GLY A 261 13.26 -8.63 5.33
C GLY A 261 12.15 -8.93 4.34
N ALA A 262 11.77 -7.93 3.52
CA ALA A 262 10.73 -8.01 2.50
C ALA A 262 11.01 -9.03 1.38
N SER A 263 12.24 -9.51 1.29
CA SER A 263 12.70 -10.56 0.36
C SER A 263 12.91 -11.92 1.02
N THR A 264 12.43 -12.12 2.27
CA THR A 264 12.58 -13.36 3.03
C THR A 264 11.29 -14.16 2.96
N PRO A 265 11.31 -15.39 2.43
CA PRO A 265 10.12 -16.22 2.34
C PRO A 265 9.74 -16.84 3.69
N ASP A 266 8.47 -17.18 3.83
CA ASP A 266 7.90 -17.72 5.04
C ASP A 266 8.56 -19.02 5.52
N TRP A 267 9.00 -19.89 4.58
CA TRP A 267 9.62 -21.16 4.96
C TRP A 267 10.95 -20.98 5.69
N ILE A 268 11.74 -19.93 5.37
CA ILE A 268 12.99 -19.63 6.10
C ILE A 268 12.66 -19.09 7.50
N ILE A 269 11.64 -18.24 7.61
CA ILE A 269 11.23 -17.70 8.91
C ILE A 269 10.73 -18.83 9.81
N ARG A 270 9.90 -19.73 9.27
CA ARG A 270 9.39 -20.91 10.00
C ARG A 270 10.52 -21.80 10.48
N GLU A 271 11.49 -22.13 9.62
CA GLU A 271 12.65 -22.95 10.00
C GLU A 271 13.38 -22.37 11.20
N VAL A 272 13.61 -21.04 11.22
CA VAL A 272 14.25 -20.37 12.36
C VAL A 272 13.36 -20.43 13.61
N LEU A 273 12.07 -20.15 13.49
CA LEU A 273 11.14 -20.18 14.62
C LEU A 273 10.98 -21.59 15.19
N ASP A 274 10.87 -22.62 14.35
CA ASP A 274 10.71 -24.02 14.76
C ASP A 274 11.89 -24.51 15.55
N ILE A 275 13.13 -24.26 15.08
CA ILE A 275 14.33 -24.65 15.80
C ILE A 275 14.42 -23.94 17.17
N MET A 276 14.07 -22.66 17.22
CA MET A 276 14.06 -21.91 18.48
C MET A 276 12.97 -22.39 19.44
N SER A 277 11.85 -22.92 18.93
CA SER A 277 10.73 -23.42 19.71
C SER A 277 10.95 -24.82 20.24
N ILE A 278 11.61 -25.68 19.47
CA ILE A 278 11.99 -27.05 19.93
C ILE A 278 12.86 -26.97 21.17
N GLU A 279 13.70 -25.95 21.30
CA GLU A 279 14.48 -25.70 22.49
C GLU A 279 13.67 -25.20 23.71
N ASN A 280 12.40 -24.74 23.50
CA ASN A 280 11.62 -23.99 24.49
C ASN A 280 10.19 -24.48 24.77
N ASN A 281 9.66 -25.49 24.07
CA ASN A 281 8.24 -25.93 24.19
C ASN A 281 7.21 -24.80 24.04
N VAL A 282 7.41 -23.87 23.11
CA VAL A 282 6.46 -22.77 22.83
C VAL A 282 5.56 -23.12 21.64
N ASN A 283 4.26 -22.93 21.79
CA ASN A 283 3.27 -23.12 20.74
C ASN A 283 3.37 -21.97 19.71
N ASN A 284 4.00 -22.22 18.57
CA ASN A 284 4.17 -21.23 17.50
C ASN A 284 2.96 -21.13 16.55
N GLU A 285 1.93 -21.95 16.76
CA GLU A 285 0.76 -21.98 15.86
C GLU A 285 0.04 -20.63 15.79
N ASP A 286 -0.08 -19.90 16.90
CA ASP A 286 -0.73 -18.59 16.93
C ASP A 286 0.11 -17.50 16.24
N GLN A 287 1.44 -17.54 16.31
CA GLN A 287 2.32 -16.58 15.64
C GLN A 287 2.41 -16.85 14.13
N LEU A 288 2.34 -18.12 13.74
CA LEU A 288 2.27 -18.53 12.34
C LEU A 288 0.90 -18.25 11.71
N ALA A 289 -0.18 -18.27 12.50
CA ALA A 289 -1.51 -17.86 12.06
C ALA A 289 -1.53 -16.37 11.68
N LEU A 290 -0.87 -15.50 12.44
CA LEU A 290 -0.68 -14.08 12.14
C LEU A 290 0.06 -13.85 10.81
N MET A 291 0.99 -14.73 10.41
CA MET A 291 1.65 -14.65 9.10
C MET A 291 0.74 -15.08 7.96
N ASN A 292 -0.18 -16.03 8.20
CA ASN A 292 -1.15 -16.48 7.21
C ASN A 292 -2.31 -15.48 7.01
N GLU A 293 -2.56 -14.58 7.97
CA GLU A 293 -3.52 -13.47 7.80
C GLU A 293 -3.11 -12.49 6.70
N THR A 294 -1.82 -12.47 6.30
CA THR A 294 -1.37 -11.68 5.13
C THR A 294 -1.89 -12.21 3.79
N ASP A 295 -2.52 -13.38 3.74
CA ASP A 295 -3.15 -13.95 2.56
C ASP A 295 -4.65 -13.60 2.43
N MET A 296 -5.18 -12.69 3.25
CA MET A 296 -6.55 -12.19 3.06
C MET A 296 -6.65 -11.52 1.68
N LYS A 297 -7.44 -12.13 0.79
CA LYS A 297 -7.68 -11.56 -0.53
C LYS A 297 -8.55 -10.32 -0.38
N VAL A 298 -8.02 -9.19 -0.80
CA VAL A 298 -8.82 -7.97 -0.94
C VAL A 298 -9.90 -8.21 -1.99
N VAL A 299 -11.16 -7.98 -1.63
CA VAL A 299 -12.31 -8.13 -2.53
C VAL A 299 -13.02 -6.78 -2.62
N ILE A 300 -13.57 -6.45 -3.80
CA ILE A 300 -14.40 -5.24 -3.95
C ILE A 300 -15.61 -5.35 -3.02
N GLY A 301 -15.88 -4.29 -2.26
CA GLY A 301 -16.93 -4.24 -1.25
C GLY A 301 -16.47 -4.58 0.17
N THR A 302 -15.25 -5.10 0.35
CA THR A 302 -14.70 -5.34 1.69
C THR A 302 -14.61 -4.00 2.46
N GLU A 303 -15.13 -3.99 3.67
CA GLU A 303 -14.95 -2.91 4.63
C GLU A 303 -13.63 -3.10 5.37
N VAL A 304 -12.83 -2.05 5.44
CA VAL A 304 -11.55 -2.03 6.15
C VAL A 304 -11.49 -0.84 7.09
N THR A 305 -10.97 -1.07 8.29
CA THR A 305 -10.65 -0.02 9.26
C THR A 305 -9.16 -0.07 9.52
N GLU A 306 -8.44 0.89 8.97
CA GLU A 306 -6.99 0.88 8.96
C GLU A 306 -6.43 2.29 9.18
N ASN A 307 -5.16 2.38 9.53
CA ASN A 307 -4.54 3.65 9.86
C ASN A 307 -4.08 4.41 8.61
N VAL A 308 -4.25 5.73 8.64
CA VAL A 308 -3.65 6.64 7.66
C VAL A 308 -2.14 6.64 7.87
N ILE A 309 -1.38 6.27 6.84
CA ILE A 309 0.09 6.21 6.91
C ILE A 309 0.76 7.42 6.25
N SER A 310 0.11 8.03 5.28
CA SER A 310 0.58 9.28 4.68
C SER A 310 -0.55 10.02 3.96
N LYS A 311 -0.27 11.28 3.59
CA LYS A 311 -1.14 12.11 2.74
C LYS A 311 -0.34 12.53 1.52
N ASN A 312 -0.94 12.46 0.36
CA ASN A 312 -0.33 12.90 -0.90
C ASN A 312 -1.28 13.80 -1.70
N ASN A 313 -0.90 14.23 -2.89
CA ASN A 313 -1.71 15.11 -3.72
C ASN A 313 -3.00 14.44 -4.26
N GLU A 314 -3.13 13.13 -4.18
CA GLU A 314 -4.25 12.35 -4.72
C GLU A 314 -5.26 11.96 -3.63
N GLY A 315 -4.80 11.83 -2.36
CA GLY A 315 -5.67 11.40 -1.26
C GLY A 315 -4.91 11.01 0.00
N LEU A 316 -5.58 10.21 0.83
CA LEU A 316 -5.03 9.60 2.03
C LEU A 316 -4.52 8.20 1.69
N VAL A 317 -3.27 7.91 2.03
CA VAL A 317 -2.70 6.56 1.88
C VAL A 317 -2.94 5.78 3.17
N ILE A 318 -3.47 4.57 3.03
CA ILE A 318 -3.92 3.70 4.11
C ILE A 318 -3.03 2.45 4.14
N GLY A 319 -2.46 2.15 5.28
CA GLY A 319 -1.66 0.95 5.48
C GLY A 319 -2.56 -0.26 5.70
N MET A 320 -2.89 -0.98 4.65
CA MET A 320 -3.75 -2.17 4.74
C MET A 320 -2.98 -3.34 5.33
N ASN A 321 -2.81 -3.31 6.67
CA ASN A 321 -2.16 -4.38 7.43
C ASN A 321 -2.94 -5.69 7.23
N GLY A 322 -2.26 -6.82 7.08
CA GLY A 322 -2.92 -8.10 6.78
C GLY A 322 -3.18 -8.37 5.30
N TYR A 323 -3.15 -7.37 4.42
CA TYR A 323 -3.35 -7.57 2.98
C TYR A 323 -2.04 -7.44 2.17
N GLY A 324 -0.94 -7.01 2.79
CA GLY A 324 0.37 -6.86 2.15
C GLY A 324 0.43 -5.83 1.01
N ILE A 325 -0.56 -4.95 0.92
CA ILE A 325 -0.72 -3.91 -0.10
C ILE A 325 -1.27 -2.65 0.56
N ASP A 326 -0.91 -1.48 0.05
CA ASP A 326 -1.47 -0.23 0.56
C ASP A 326 -2.75 0.16 -0.17
N GLY A 327 -3.62 0.85 0.55
CA GLY A 327 -4.81 1.47 0.00
C GLY A 327 -4.64 2.98 -0.20
N ILE A 328 -5.48 3.55 -1.04
CA ILE A 328 -5.64 5.00 -1.17
C ILE A 328 -7.12 5.36 -1.14
N ILE A 329 -7.48 6.37 -0.34
CA ILE A 329 -8.78 7.04 -0.43
C ILE A 329 -8.55 8.33 -1.20
N PRO A 330 -8.92 8.42 -2.49
CA PRO A 330 -8.83 9.66 -3.24
C PRO A 330 -9.68 10.75 -2.58
N TYR A 331 -9.30 12.03 -2.74
CA TYR A 331 -10.05 13.13 -2.12
C TYR A 331 -11.53 13.15 -2.51
N ASN A 332 -11.87 12.84 -3.77
CA ASN A 332 -13.25 12.74 -4.24
C ASN A 332 -14.05 11.56 -3.64
N GLU A 333 -13.37 10.61 -2.99
CA GLU A 333 -13.96 9.44 -2.32
C GLU A 333 -13.92 9.56 -0.78
N LEU A 334 -13.46 10.70 -0.25
CA LEU A 334 -13.18 10.84 1.18
C LEU A 334 -14.42 11.24 2.00
N THR A 335 -15.17 12.23 1.54
CA THR A 335 -16.42 12.68 2.19
C THR A 335 -17.32 13.46 1.25
N GLY A 336 -18.63 13.37 1.46
CA GLY A 336 -19.65 14.21 0.81
C GLY A 336 -20.23 15.32 1.70
N LYS A 337 -19.70 15.48 2.91
CA LYS A 337 -20.29 16.38 3.93
C LYS A 337 -19.68 17.77 3.95
N CYS A 338 -18.43 17.90 3.53
CA CYS A 338 -17.65 19.15 3.50
C CYS A 338 -16.60 19.09 2.39
N ASP A 339 -15.78 20.13 2.26
CA ASP A 339 -14.64 20.08 1.33
C ASP A 339 -13.71 18.93 1.70
N PRO A 340 -13.42 18.00 0.75
CA PRO A 340 -12.62 16.83 1.05
C PRO A 340 -11.18 17.13 1.47
N LYS A 341 -10.61 18.25 1.01
CA LYS A 341 -9.25 18.65 1.39
C LYS A 341 -9.20 19.23 2.80
N GLU A 342 -10.21 20.02 3.18
CA GLU A 342 -10.35 20.51 4.56
C GLU A 342 -10.57 19.33 5.51
N PHE A 343 -11.41 18.36 5.15
CA PHE A 343 -11.61 17.15 5.92
C PHE A 343 -10.30 16.34 6.07
N ALA A 344 -9.53 16.20 5.01
CA ALA A 344 -8.25 15.52 5.04
C ALA A 344 -7.22 16.20 5.94
N GLN A 345 -7.30 17.53 6.11
CA GLN A 345 -6.44 18.26 7.05
C GLN A 345 -6.73 17.93 8.51
N SER A 346 -8.00 17.64 8.83
CA SER A 346 -8.43 17.26 10.20
C SER A 346 -8.00 15.85 10.62
N ILE A 347 -7.63 14.99 9.68
CA ILE A 347 -7.17 13.62 9.94
C ILE A 347 -5.65 13.64 10.11
N ASN A 348 -5.09 12.96 11.11
CA ASN A 348 -3.64 12.85 11.30
C ASN A 348 -3.10 11.52 10.74
N VAL A 349 -1.80 11.50 10.44
CA VAL A 349 -1.10 10.24 10.18
C VAL A 349 -1.11 9.42 11.47
N GLY A 350 -1.57 8.17 11.36
CA GLY A 350 -1.81 7.27 12.50
C GLY A 350 -3.26 7.16 12.93
N ASP A 351 -4.14 8.09 12.51
CA ASP A 351 -5.57 8.00 12.82
C ASP A 351 -6.22 6.83 12.06
N PRO A 352 -7.12 6.07 12.70
CA PRO A 352 -7.88 5.02 12.03
C PRO A 352 -8.97 5.63 11.13
N ILE A 353 -9.17 5.05 9.96
CA ILE A 353 -10.22 5.43 9.02
C ILE A 353 -10.90 4.19 8.45
N THR A 354 -12.23 4.21 8.42
CA THR A 354 -13.03 3.13 7.84
C THR A 354 -13.46 3.50 6.43
N ALA A 355 -13.26 2.58 5.49
CA ALA A 355 -13.63 2.75 4.10
C ALA A 355 -13.92 1.40 3.43
N LYS A 356 -14.50 1.41 2.23
CA LYS A 356 -14.77 0.22 1.43
C LYS A 356 -13.86 0.14 0.22
N VAL A 357 -13.46 -1.08 -0.12
CA VAL A 357 -12.72 -1.36 -1.35
C VAL A 357 -13.63 -1.17 -2.56
N ILE A 358 -13.28 -0.24 -3.44
CA ILE A 358 -14.03 0.01 -4.70
C ILE A 358 -13.27 -0.45 -5.95
N LYS A 359 -11.95 -0.61 -5.85
CA LYS A 359 -11.13 -1.13 -6.93
C LYS A 359 -9.91 -1.84 -6.36
N LEU A 360 -9.57 -3.01 -6.90
CA LEU A 360 -8.48 -3.84 -6.37
C LEU A 360 -7.09 -3.23 -6.60
N GLN A 361 -6.93 -2.46 -7.69
CA GLN A 361 -5.66 -1.80 -7.99
C GLN A 361 -5.89 -0.61 -8.92
N ASN A 362 -5.29 0.55 -8.62
CA ASN A 362 -5.18 1.68 -9.55
C ASN A 362 -3.90 1.57 -10.38
N ASN A 363 -3.63 2.58 -11.22
CA ASN A 363 -2.42 2.61 -12.05
C ASN A 363 -1.12 2.72 -11.25
N ASP A 364 -1.21 3.10 -9.98
CA ASP A 364 -0.11 3.32 -9.06
C ASP A 364 0.11 2.15 -8.10
N GLY A 365 -0.71 1.10 -8.21
CA GLY A 365 -0.59 -0.12 -7.43
C GLY A 365 -1.35 -0.13 -6.10
N PHE A 366 -2.08 0.94 -5.77
CA PHE A 366 -2.91 1.01 -4.56
C PHE A 366 -4.25 0.33 -4.75
N VAL A 367 -4.76 -0.30 -3.71
CA VAL A 367 -6.18 -0.61 -3.56
C VAL A 367 -6.93 0.71 -3.42
N VAL A 368 -7.95 0.94 -4.24
CA VAL A 368 -8.76 2.17 -4.12
C VAL A 368 -9.89 1.93 -3.13
N LEU A 369 -9.95 2.79 -2.14
CA LEU A 369 -10.92 2.77 -1.07
C LEU A 369 -11.87 3.97 -1.20
N SER A 370 -13.11 3.80 -0.77
CA SER A 370 -14.11 4.87 -0.71
C SER A 370 -14.72 4.94 0.69
N ARG A 371 -14.55 6.07 1.33
CA ARG A 371 -15.27 6.37 2.57
C ARG A 371 -16.70 6.82 2.27
N LEU A 372 -16.95 7.40 1.09
CA LEU A 372 -18.30 7.75 0.65
C LEU A 372 -19.20 6.52 0.52
N GLU A 373 -18.71 5.42 -0.04
CA GLU A 373 -19.49 4.18 -0.16
C GLU A 373 -19.76 3.56 1.22
N TYR A 374 -18.80 3.63 2.14
CA TYR A 374 -19.02 3.24 3.54
C TYR A 374 -20.09 4.13 4.21
N GLU A 375 -19.97 5.46 4.09
CA GLU A 375 -20.95 6.41 4.68
C GLU A 375 -22.36 6.21 4.11
N LYS A 376 -22.49 5.92 2.81
CA LYS A 376 -23.79 5.62 2.19
C LYS A 376 -24.40 4.34 2.75
N GLU A 377 -23.60 3.28 2.91
CA GLU A 377 -24.12 2.03 3.45
C GLU A 377 -24.58 2.18 4.89
N GLU A 378 -23.81 2.88 5.73
CA GLU A 378 -24.24 3.21 7.10
C GLU A 378 -25.53 4.03 7.10
N ALA A 379 -25.64 5.00 6.20
CA ALA A 379 -26.88 5.77 6.06
C ALA A 379 -28.07 4.92 5.59
N PHE A 380 -27.84 3.90 4.72
CA PHE A 380 -28.89 2.95 4.35
C PHE A 380 -29.31 2.06 5.53
N LYS A 381 -28.38 1.59 6.35
CA LYS A 381 -28.70 0.83 7.58
C LYS A 381 -29.53 1.67 8.56
N GLU A 382 -29.16 2.94 8.73
CA GLU A 382 -29.94 3.87 9.56
C GLU A 382 -31.36 4.07 9.01
N LEU A 383 -31.50 4.28 7.69
CA LEU A 383 -32.82 4.43 7.06
C LEU A 383 -33.68 3.18 7.19
N GLU A 384 -33.08 1.98 7.12
CA GLU A 384 -33.78 0.71 7.35
C GLU A 384 -34.33 0.62 8.78
N VAL A 385 -33.53 1.00 9.76
CA VAL A 385 -33.98 1.06 11.16
C VAL A 385 -35.12 2.07 11.32
N LEU A 386 -34.98 3.28 10.74
CA LEU A 386 -36.03 4.32 10.79
C LEU A 386 -37.31 3.84 10.11
N PHE A 387 -37.22 3.12 9.01
CA PHE A 387 -38.36 2.53 8.32
C PHE A 387 -39.07 1.48 9.18
N ASN A 388 -38.29 0.52 9.72
CA ASN A 388 -38.84 -0.57 10.53
C ASN A 388 -39.47 -0.08 11.87
N GLU A 389 -38.87 0.91 12.47
CA GLU A 389 -39.38 1.54 13.72
C GLU A 389 -40.46 2.60 13.47
N GLY A 390 -40.68 2.98 12.22
CA GLY A 390 -41.61 4.02 11.83
C GLY A 390 -41.29 5.41 12.39
N LYS A 391 -40.00 5.68 12.64
CA LYS A 391 -39.46 6.93 13.15
C LYS A 391 -39.35 8.00 12.06
N THR A 392 -39.37 9.26 12.50
CA THR A 392 -39.18 10.44 11.64
C THR A 392 -37.71 10.81 11.52
N PHE A 393 -37.37 11.51 10.47
CA PHE A 393 -36.03 12.06 10.23
C PHE A 393 -36.10 13.31 9.34
N GLU A 394 -35.03 14.08 9.33
CA GLU A 394 -34.95 15.32 8.56
C GLU A 394 -34.24 15.14 7.25
N ILE A 395 -34.75 15.75 6.17
CA ILE A 395 -34.10 15.83 4.87
C ILE A 395 -34.02 17.27 4.39
N LYS A 396 -32.90 17.66 3.79
CA LYS A 396 -32.77 18.95 3.12
C LYS A 396 -33.22 18.80 1.66
N ILE A 397 -34.22 19.58 1.24
CA ILE A 397 -34.77 19.53 -0.10
C ILE A 397 -33.83 20.24 -1.08
N ASN A 398 -33.40 19.50 -2.11
CA ASN A 398 -32.48 19.97 -3.12
C ASN A 398 -33.15 20.15 -4.49
N GLU A 399 -34.25 19.45 -4.74
CA GLU A 399 -34.99 19.50 -6.00
C GLU A 399 -36.52 19.56 -5.74
N ALA A 400 -37.19 20.41 -6.50
CA ALA A 400 -38.65 20.45 -6.60
C ALA A 400 -39.04 20.23 -8.06
N LYS A 401 -39.85 19.23 -8.34
CA LYS A 401 -40.34 18.88 -9.69
C LYS A 401 -41.83 18.54 -9.64
N ASP A 402 -42.47 18.46 -10.78
CA ASP A 402 -43.92 18.17 -10.89
C ASP A 402 -44.33 16.92 -10.13
N LYS A 403 -43.48 15.90 -10.11
CA LYS A 403 -43.76 14.60 -9.47
C LYS A 403 -43.58 14.61 -7.95
N GLY A 404 -42.91 15.63 -7.39
CA GLY A 404 -42.65 15.72 -5.95
C GLY A 404 -41.33 16.44 -5.64
N LEU A 405 -40.91 16.29 -4.39
CA LEU A 405 -39.63 16.82 -3.87
C LEU A 405 -38.58 15.72 -3.82
N ALA A 406 -37.32 16.11 -3.97
CA ALA A 406 -36.22 15.24 -3.64
C ALA A 406 -35.28 15.96 -2.67
N GLY A 407 -34.91 15.25 -1.62
CA GLY A 407 -33.98 15.70 -0.60
C GLY A 407 -32.80 14.75 -0.48
N ASN A 408 -31.88 15.11 0.40
CA ASN A 408 -30.70 14.34 0.69
C ASN A 408 -30.65 13.98 2.19
N TYR A 409 -30.40 12.72 2.47
CA TYR A 409 -30.10 12.20 3.79
C TYR A 409 -28.72 11.53 3.78
N LYS A 410 -27.72 12.18 4.36
CA LYS A 410 -26.34 11.66 4.46
C LYS A 410 -25.78 11.12 3.11
N GLY A 411 -26.09 11.81 2.00
CA GLY A 411 -25.65 11.40 0.65
C GLY A 411 -26.66 10.51 -0.09
N ILE A 412 -27.73 10.05 0.54
CA ILE A 412 -28.78 9.25 -0.08
C ILE A 412 -29.92 10.16 -0.54
N ARG A 413 -30.33 9.96 -1.79
CA ARG A 413 -31.50 10.67 -2.33
C ARG A 413 -32.79 10.07 -1.77
N VAL A 414 -33.60 10.92 -1.12
CA VAL A 414 -34.94 10.61 -0.60
C VAL A 414 -35.97 11.32 -1.46
N PHE A 415 -36.96 10.59 -1.94
CA PHE A 415 -38.05 11.14 -2.75
C PHE A 415 -39.32 11.29 -1.93
N VAL A 416 -39.97 12.46 -2.03
CA VAL A 416 -41.29 12.75 -1.44
C VAL A 416 -42.27 13.00 -2.57
N PRO A 417 -43.19 12.05 -2.89
CA PRO A 417 -44.19 12.26 -3.93
C PRO A 417 -45.06 13.49 -3.67
N ALA A 418 -45.54 14.13 -4.72
CA ALA A 418 -46.38 15.34 -4.63
C ALA A 418 -47.58 15.16 -3.70
N SER A 419 -48.20 13.98 -3.71
CA SER A 419 -49.33 13.61 -2.83
C SER A 419 -48.94 13.39 -1.37
N GLN A 420 -47.64 13.34 -1.07
CA GLN A 420 -47.09 13.05 0.26
C GLN A 420 -46.39 14.26 0.90
N ILE A 421 -46.45 15.43 0.26
CA ILE A 421 -45.85 16.66 0.77
C ILE A 421 -46.66 17.27 1.89
N ASP A 422 -47.97 17.38 1.69
CA ASP A 422 -48.89 18.02 2.65
C ASP A 422 -50.30 17.38 2.60
N VAL A 423 -51.16 17.65 3.61
CA VAL A 423 -52.54 17.22 3.65
C VAL A 423 -53.35 17.87 2.53
N LYS A 424 -53.04 19.14 2.22
CA LYS A 424 -53.62 19.87 1.10
C LYS A 424 -52.72 19.79 -0.13
N PHE A 425 -53.31 19.79 -1.33
CA PHE A 425 -52.57 19.78 -2.56
C PHE A 425 -51.65 21.02 -2.67
N THR A 426 -50.39 20.83 -2.85
CA THR A 426 -49.35 21.87 -2.96
C THR A 426 -49.12 22.20 -4.41
N GLU A 427 -49.58 23.35 -4.94
CA GLU A 427 -49.32 23.80 -6.30
C GLU A 427 -47.87 24.23 -6.43
N ASP A 428 -47.41 25.13 -5.57
CA ASP A 428 -46.05 25.63 -5.55
C ASP A 428 -45.15 24.75 -4.68
N LYS A 429 -44.34 23.91 -5.35
CA LYS A 429 -43.38 23.02 -4.68
C LYS A 429 -42.02 23.69 -4.48
N GLU A 430 -41.74 24.78 -5.24
CA GLU A 430 -40.42 25.45 -5.16
C GLU A 430 -40.25 26.15 -3.80
N GLN A 431 -41.32 26.49 -3.13
CA GLN A 431 -41.28 27.05 -1.77
C GLN A 431 -40.48 26.16 -0.77
N TYR A 432 -40.40 24.86 -1.03
CA TYR A 432 -39.66 23.92 -0.16
C TYR A 432 -38.16 23.79 -0.50
N LEU A 433 -37.71 24.40 -1.59
CA LEU A 433 -36.29 24.34 -1.96
C LEU A 433 -35.41 24.92 -0.85
N ASN A 434 -34.32 24.20 -0.55
CA ASN A 434 -33.36 24.52 0.49
C ASN A 434 -33.91 24.47 1.93
N GLN A 435 -35.18 24.09 2.12
CA GLN A 435 -35.75 23.87 3.46
C GLN A 435 -35.39 22.45 3.98
N THR A 436 -35.33 22.33 5.30
CA THR A 436 -35.24 21.04 5.97
C THR A 436 -36.65 20.62 6.36
N LEU A 437 -37.05 19.43 5.91
CA LEU A 437 -38.36 18.87 6.22
C LEU A 437 -38.21 17.61 7.06
N GLU A 438 -39.04 17.53 8.11
CA GLU A 438 -39.24 16.28 8.83
C GLU A 438 -40.19 15.38 8.04
N VAL A 439 -39.77 14.12 7.85
CA VAL A 439 -40.48 13.13 7.03
C VAL A 439 -40.41 11.75 7.68
N LYS A 440 -41.29 10.84 7.22
CA LYS A 440 -41.31 9.43 7.60
C LYS A 440 -41.20 8.56 6.35
N LEU A 441 -40.42 7.50 6.36
CA LEU A 441 -40.34 6.57 5.22
C LEU A 441 -41.65 5.79 5.05
N ILE A 442 -42.11 5.70 3.80
CA ILE A 442 -43.31 4.96 3.39
C ILE A 442 -43.02 3.81 2.42
N ASP A 443 -41.88 3.86 1.72
CA ASP A 443 -41.36 2.75 0.89
C ASP A 443 -39.83 2.78 0.95
N PHE A 444 -39.22 1.64 1.27
CA PHE A 444 -37.79 1.50 1.39
C PHE A 444 -37.32 0.17 0.82
N SER A 445 -36.36 0.22 -0.08
CA SER A 445 -35.71 -0.96 -0.65
C SER A 445 -34.29 -0.64 -1.10
N THR A 446 -33.34 -1.45 -0.69
CA THR A 446 -31.94 -1.40 -1.16
C THR A 446 -31.72 -2.26 -2.42
N ALA A 447 -32.70 -3.09 -2.82
CA ALA A 447 -32.66 -3.84 -4.07
C ALA A 447 -32.74 -2.90 -5.28
N LYS A 448 -32.05 -3.26 -6.37
CA LYS A 448 -32.08 -2.45 -7.61
C LYS A 448 -33.41 -2.62 -8.36
N PRO A 449 -34.14 -1.54 -8.67
CA PRO A 449 -33.80 -0.13 -8.42
C PRO A 449 -33.99 0.25 -6.94
N ILE A 450 -33.03 0.97 -6.38
CA ILE A 450 -33.07 1.46 -4.99
C ILE A 450 -34.28 2.40 -4.85
N LYS A 451 -35.07 2.21 -3.76
CA LYS A 451 -36.21 3.06 -3.45
C LYS A 451 -36.08 3.60 -2.03
N VAL A 452 -36.14 4.92 -1.90
CA VAL A 452 -36.21 5.62 -0.63
C VAL A 452 -37.30 6.68 -0.76
N VAL A 453 -38.51 6.34 -0.36
CA VAL A 453 -39.69 7.19 -0.50
C VAL A 453 -40.20 7.58 0.88
N ALA A 454 -40.39 8.89 1.08
CA ALA A 454 -40.83 9.45 2.33
C ALA A 454 -42.13 10.26 2.19
N SER A 455 -42.78 10.50 3.29
CA SER A 455 -44.00 11.30 3.45
C SER A 455 -43.84 12.30 4.57
N ARG A 456 -44.12 13.57 4.30
CA ARG A 456 -44.34 14.57 5.32
C ARG A 456 -45.82 14.57 5.73
N ARG A 457 -46.72 14.30 4.81
CA ARG A 457 -48.16 14.20 5.05
C ARG A 457 -48.49 13.27 6.21
N ALA A 458 -47.83 12.12 6.29
CA ALA A 458 -48.01 11.12 7.37
C ALA A 458 -47.71 11.65 8.78
N LEU A 459 -47.10 12.83 8.91
CA LEU A 459 -46.82 13.51 10.17
C LEU A 459 -47.84 14.60 10.48
N LEU A 460 -48.60 15.03 9.48
CA LEU A 460 -49.59 16.13 9.58
C LEU A 460 -51.02 15.60 9.75
N GLU A 461 -51.28 14.34 9.44
CA GLU A 461 -52.48 13.57 9.69
C GLU A 461 -52.47 12.98 11.10
#